data_69d8cb5ebd28c9ef850eb2f355946ad1
#
_entry.id   69d8cb5ebd28c9ef850eb2f355946ad1
#
_cell.length_a   1.000
_cell.length_b   1.000
_cell.length_c   1.000
_cell.angle_alpha   90.00
_cell.angle_beta   90.00
_cell.angle_gamma   90.00
#
_symmetry.space_group_name_H-M   'P 1'
#
loop_
_entity.id
_entity.type
_entity.pdbx_description
1 polymer ?
#
loop_
_entity_poly.entity_id
_entity_poly.type
_entity_poly.pdbx_seq_one_letter_code
_entity_poly.pdbx_strand_id
1 'polypeptide(L)'
;KNAIIDSKDAKAYYSTDFNSGALDRTNLDDRFITVGFKAGENSSIIVLNNKSNVLTRDLETSNGVIHTIDHVLDFSNSNLAELIKQTPNLQVFGELLKLTGWQDSMAKYRDLAYEKLDHGTGTSTSGEVIYAPERRYFGYTAFVETDSVLAQYWHLPEIKYSDNGR
;
A
#
# COMPACT_ATOMS: atom_id res chain seq x y z
N LYS A 1 11.14 -2.64 -12.20
CA LYS A 1 9.76 -3.01 -11.85
C LYS A 1 9.04 -1.93 -11.06
N ASN A 2 9.68 -1.33 -10.05
CA ASN A 2 9.06 -0.35 -9.14
C ASN A 2 8.53 0.92 -9.84
N ALA A 3 9.12 1.32 -10.94
CA ALA A 3 8.80 2.56 -11.64
C ALA A 3 7.98 2.35 -12.93
N ILE A 4 7.48 1.15 -13.17
CA ILE A 4 6.74 0.83 -14.40
C ILE A 4 5.35 0.34 -14.04
N ILE A 5 4.34 0.93 -14.63
CA ILE A 5 2.95 0.47 -14.59
C ILE A 5 2.61 -0.11 -15.96
N ASP A 6 2.17 -1.35 -15.98
CA ASP A 6 1.61 -1.96 -17.18
C ASP A 6 0.11 -1.67 -17.22
N SER A 7 -0.28 -0.77 -18.10
CA SER A 7 -1.69 -0.39 -18.24
C SER A 7 -2.51 -1.43 -19.03
N LYS A 8 -1.87 -2.43 -19.62
CA LYS A 8 -2.51 -3.46 -20.46
C LYS A 8 -3.42 -2.81 -21.50
N ASP A 9 -4.71 -3.07 -21.42
CA ASP A 9 -5.73 -2.55 -22.35
C ASP A 9 -6.18 -1.12 -22.01
N ALA A 10 -5.62 -0.51 -20.98
CA ALA A 10 -5.96 0.85 -20.57
C ALA A 10 -4.96 1.87 -21.13
N LYS A 11 -5.39 3.12 -21.13
CA LYS A 11 -4.58 4.28 -21.51
C LYS A 11 -3.38 4.45 -20.56
N ALA A 12 -2.22 4.87 -21.09
CA ALA A 12 -1.11 5.29 -20.27
C ALA A 12 -1.47 6.54 -19.43
N TYR A 13 -0.86 6.68 -18.26
CA TYR A 13 -1.12 7.81 -17.37
C TYR A 13 -0.38 9.05 -17.82
N TYR A 14 -1.13 10.07 -18.17
CA TYR A 14 -0.65 11.44 -18.35
C TYR A 14 -0.72 12.21 -17.04
N SER A 15 -0.01 13.30 -16.93
CA SER A 15 -0.03 14.13 -15.71
C SER A 15 -1.43 14.67 -15.38
N THR A 16 -2.30 14.78 -16.38
CA THR A 16 -3.72 15.16 -16.25
C THR A 16 -4.59 14.07 -15.64
N ASP A 17 -4.14 12.82 -15.68
CA ASP A 17 -4.87 11.67 -15.10
C ASP A 17 -4.55 11.49 -13.62
N PHE A 18 -3.55 12.22 -13.09
CA PHE A 18 -3.14 12.10 -11.70
C PHE A 18 -4.09 12.82 -10.76
N ASN A 19 -4.62 12.07 -9.81
CA ASN A 19 -5.38 12.57 -8.68
C ASN A 19 -4.62 12.30 -7.39
N SER A 20 -4.90 13.08 -6.34
CA SER A 20 -4.30 12.84 -5.03
C SER A 20 -4.76 11.49 -4.48
N GLY A 21 -3.81 10.66 -4.06
CA GLY A 21 -4.07 9.31 -3.55
C GLY A 21 -3.30 8.24 -4.30
N ALA A 22 -3.68 6.99 -4.11
CA ALA A 22 -3.09 5.88 -4.84
C ALA A 22 -3.61 5.84 -6.29
N LEU A 23 -2.72 5.53 -7.22
CA LEU A 23 -3.14 5.21 -8.58
C LEU A 23 -4.02 3.95 -8.55
N ASP A 24 -4.94 3.84 -9.49
CA ASP A 24 -5.89 2.72 -9.59
C ASP A 24 -5.23 1.41 -10.05
N ARG A 25 -3.98 1.47 -10.52
CA ARG A 25 -3.18 0.31 -10.93
C ARG A 25 -1.88 0.23 -10.18
N THR A 26 -1.44 -0.99 -9.94
CA THR A 26 -0.14 -1.28 -9.34
C THR A 26 0.99 -1.17 -10.38
N ASN A 27 2.19 -0.97 -9.88
CA ASN A 27 3.40 -1.14 -10.69
C ASN A 27 3.66 -2.65 -10.98
N LEU A 28 4.71 -2.95 -11.76
CA LEU A 28 5.10 -4.32 -12.10
C LEU A 28 5.59 -5.16 -10.90
N ASP A 29 5.58 -4.60 -9.70
CA ASP A 29 5.91 -5.27 -8.45
C ASP A 29 4.69 -5.35 -7.50
N ASP A 30 3.49 -5.25 -8.08
CA ASP A 30 2.19 -5.35 -7.40
C ASP A 30 1.99 -4.30 -6.28
N ARG A 31 2.60 -3.11 -6.40
CA ARG A 31 2.51 -2.04 -5.41
C ARG A 31 1.89 -0.79 -5.99
N PHE A 32 1.03 -0.15 -5.20
CA PHE A 32 0.43 1.12 -5.57
C PHE A 32 1.43 2.26 -5.45
N ILE A 33 1.45 3.12 -6.46
CA ILE A 33 2.15 4.40 -6.40
C ILE A 33 1.15 5.45 -5.90
N THR A 34 1.53 6.19 -4.88
CA THR A 34 0.72 7.31 -4.38
C THR A 34 1.14 8.60 -5.05
N VAL A 35 0.15 9.42 -5.37
CA VAL A 35 0.32 10.75 -5.97
C VAL A 35 -0.09 11.80 -4.96
N GLY A 36 0.74 12.78 -4.78
CA GLY A 36 0.46 13.99 -4.03
C GLY A 36 0.82 15.24 -4.82
N PHE A 37 0.37 16.39 -4.36
CA PHE A 37 0.66 17.67 -4.96
C PHE A 37 1.18 18.62 -3.90
N LYS A 38 2.21 19.40 -4.24
CA LYS A 38 2.69 20.49 -3.39
C LYS A 38 2.82 21.77 -4.20
N ALA A 39 2.77 22.91 -3.52
CA ALA A 39 2.98 24.19 -4.16
C ALA A 39 4.40 24.30 -4.71
N GLY A 40 4.52 24.75 -5.96
CA GLY A 40 5.75 25.16 -6.59
C GLY A 40 5.68 26.65 -6.94
N GLU A 41 6.76 27.23 -7.42
CA GLU A 41 6.84 28.66 -7.73
C GLU A 41 5.82 29.10 -8.81
N ASN A 42 5.65 28.32 -9.86
CA ASN A 42 4.77 28.65 -11.00
C ASN A 42 3.68 27.61 -11.28
N SER A 43 3.75 26.45 -10.65
CA SER A 43 2.79 25.35 -10.84
C SER A 43 2.85 24.34 -9.70
N SER A 44 1.84 23.48 -9.61
CA SER A 44 1.87 22.36 -8.66
C SER A 44 2.95 21.36 -9.07
N ILE A 45 3.73 20.93 -8.08
CA ILE A 45 4.71 19.85 -8.20
C ILE A 45 3.99 18.53 -7.88
N ILE A 46 4.07 17.57 -8.78
CA ILE A 46 3.58 16.21 -8.55
C ILE A 46 4.62 15.47 -7.73
N VAL A 47 4.19 14.83 -6.66
CA VAL A 47 5.06 14.07 -5.75
C VAL A 47 4.58 12.62 -5.70
N LEU A 48 5.46 11.68 -5.99
CA LEU A 48 5.17 10.26 -5.93
C LEU A 48 5.70 9.67 -4.63
N ASN A 49 4.90 8.83 -3.98
CA ASN A 49 5.23 8.17 -2.70
C ASN A 49 5.72 9.13 -1.62
N ASN A 50 5.19 10.36 -1.58
CA ASN A 50 5.57 11.45 -0.66
C ASN A 50 7.05 11.85 -0.69
N LYS A 51 7.82 11.40 -1.69
CA LYS A 51 9.28 11.59 -1.75
C LYS A 51 9.75 12.11 -3.10
N SER A 52 9.36 11.48 -4.18
CA SER A 52 9.92 11.70 -5.51
C SER A 52 9.15 12.77 -6.26
N ASN A 53 9.78 13.88 -6.59
CA ASN A 53 9.15 14.92 -7.41
C ASN A 53 9.23 14.56 -8.89
N VAL A 54 8.15 14.80 -9.61
CA VAL A 54 8.14 14.70 -11.08
C VAL A 54 8.77 15.96 -11.65
N LEU A 55 9.87 15.80 -12.40
CA LEU A 55 10.64 16.88 -13.00
C LEU A 55 10.11 17.23 -14.40
N THR A 56 10.01 16.22 -15.25
CA THR A 56 9.47 16.35 -16.60
C THR A 56 8.26 15.45 -16.73
N ARG A 57 7.22 15.97 -17.37
CA ARG A 57 5.94 15.29 -17.53
C ARG A 57 5.67 14.94 -18.98
N ASP A 58 4.90 13.90 -19.18
CA ASP A 58 4.22 13.61 -20.45
C ASP A 58 5.15 13.48 -21.65
N LEU A 59 6.32 12.85 -21.46
CA LEU A 59 7.18 12.50 -22.60
C LEU A 59 6.56 11.31 -23.33
N GLU A 60 5.96 11.58 -24.47
CA GLU A 60 5.29 10.58 -25.27
C GLU A 60 6.26 9.63 -25.95
N THR A 61 5.89 8.37 -26.00
CA THR A 61 6.56 7.32 -26.78
C THR A 61 5.53 6.60 -27.63
N SER A 62 5.97 5.73 -28.52
CA SER A 62 5.07 4.97 -29.42
C SER A 62 4.08 4.05 -28.66
N ASN A 63 4.39 3.67 -27.42
CA ASN A 63 3.61 2.73 -26.64
C ASN A 63 3.41 3.12 -25.17
N GLY A 64 3.63 4.38 -24.81
CA GLY A 64 3.44 4.83 -23.44
C GLY A 64 3.88 6.26 -23.19
N VAL A 65 4.01 6.60 -21.91
CA VAL A 65 4.41 7.93 -21.44
C VAL A 65 5.51 7.79 -20.39
N ILE A 66 6.47 8.68 -20.43
CA ILE A 66 7.57 8.76 -19.45
C ILE A 66 7.41 10.04 -18.63
N HIS A 67 7.56 9.91 -17.31
CA HIS A 67 7.75 11.01 -16.39
C HIS A 67 9.13 10.87 -15.75
N THR A 68 9.95 11.91 -15.76
CA THR A 68 11.23 11.89 -15.06
C THR A 68 11.04 12.32 -13.61
N ILE A 69 11.78 11.71 -12.70
CA ILE A 69 11.68 11.94 -11.26
C ILE A 69 13.06 12.22 -10.67
N ASP A 70 13.10 12.95 -9.56
CA ASP A 70 14.34 13.35 -8.88
C ASP A 70 14.88 12.30 -7.90
N HIS A 71 14.03 11.36 -7.44
CA HIS A 71 14.41 10.29 -6.52
C HIS A 71 13.87 8.94 -6.98
N VAL A 72 14.54 7.87 -6.58
CA VAL A 72 14.06 6.50 -6.81
C VAL A 72 12.75 6.28 -6.06
N LEU A 73 11.80 5.60 -6.69
CA LEU A 73 10.57 5.16 -6.04
C LEU A 73 10.88 4.02 -5.06
N ASP A 74 10.98 4.40 -3.80
CA ASP A 74 11.12 3.46 -2.69
C ASP A 74 9.75 3.02 -2.19
N PHE A 75 9.66 1.75 -1.86
CA PHE A 75 8.50 1.17 -1.18
C PHE A 75 8.97 0.56 0.14
N SER A 76 8.15 0.69 1.18
CA SER A 76 8.41 -0.03 2.42
C SER A 76 8.43 -1.54 2.15
N ASN A 77 9.48 -2.22 2.59
CA ASN A 77 9.53 -3.68 2.61
C ASN A 77 8.88 -4.26 3.86
N SER A 78 8.58 -3.42 4.85
CA SER A 78 7.88 -3.82 6.07
C SER A 78 6.38 -3.94 5.82
N ASN A 79 5.77 -4.98 6.35
CA ASN A 79 4.31 -5.07 6.44
C ASN A 79 3.78 -4.08 7.49
N LEU A 80 2.46 -3.92 7.57
CA LEU A 80 1.84 -2.93 8.45
C LEU A 80 2.22 -3.15 9.93
N ALA A 81 2.22 -4.38 10.40
CA ALA A 81 2.55 -4.71 11.79
C ALA A 81 4.04 -4.44 12.10
N GLU A 82 4.93 -4.75 11.17
CA GLU A 82 6.36 -4.43 11.29
C GLU A 82 6.60 -2.93 11.33
N LEU A 83 5.92 -2.17 10.48
CA LEU A 83 6.04 -0.72 10.44
C LEU A 83 5.55 -0.08 11.73
N ILE A 84 4.41 -0.52 12.27
CA ILE A 84 3.91 -0.06 13.56
C ILE A 84 4.94 -0.31 14.66
N LYS A 85 5.51 -1.51 14.72
CA LYS A 85 6.53 -1.87 15.72
C LYS A 85 7.82 -1.07 15.60
N GLN A 86 8.22 -0.69 14.38
CA GLN A 86 9.42 0.09 14.12
C GLN A 86 9.21 1.61 14.34
N THR A 87 7.96 2.05 14.36
CA THR A 87 7.64 3.47 14.50
C THR A 87 7.75 3.89 15.97
N PRO A 88 8.55 4.92 16.29
CA PRO A 88 8.60 5.48 17.65
C PRO A 88 7.21 5.89 18.14
N ASN A 89 6.93 5.68 19.41
CA ASN A 89 5.65 5.97 20.08
C ASN A 89 4.45 5.13 19.63
N LEU A 90 4.66 3.99 18.93
CA LEU A 90 3.62 3.01 18.60
C LEU A 90 3.98 1.60 19.13
N GLN A 91 4.93 1.51 20.05
CA GLN A 91 5.48 0.24 20.50
C GLN A 91 4.48 -0.57 21.31
N VAL A 92 3.69 0.08 22.16
CA VAL A 92 2.64 -0.59 22.96
C VAL A 92 1.61 -1.24 22.02
N PHE A 93 1.15 -0.51 21.01
CA PHE A 93 0.22 -1.07 20.03
C PHE A 93 0.83 -2.24 19.25
N GLY A 94 2.10 -2.13 18.87
CA GLY A 94 2.86 -3.21 18.23
C GLY A 94 2.91 -4.49 19.08
N GLU A 95 3.14 -4.37 20.39
CA GLU A 95 3.10 -5.52 21.31
C GLU A 95 1.68 -6.11 21.46
N LEU A 96 0.65 -5.26 21.47
CA LEU A 96 -0.74 -5.73 21.48
C LEU A 96 -1.09 -6.56 20.23
N LEU A 97 -0.65 -6.11 19.04
CA LEU A 97 -0.81 -6.88 17.79
C LEU A 97 -0.16 -8.27 17.89
N LYS A 98 1.02 -8.34 18.48
CA LYS A 98 1.74 -9.60 18.71
C LYS A 98 1.00 -10.51 19.69
N LEU A 99 0.61 -9.98 20.84
CA LEU A 99 -0.10 -10.73 21.90
C LEU A 99 -1.45 -11.29 21.42
N THR A 100 -2.13 -10.57 20.57
CA THR A 100 -3.43 -10.98 20.01
C THR A 100 -3.32 -11.87 18.77
N GLY A 101 -2.11 -12.09 18.24
CA GLY A 101 -1.88 -12.85 17.02
C GLY A 101 -2.25 -12.12 15.72
N TRP A 102 -2.71 -10.86 15.80
CA TRP A 102 -3.04 -10.06 14.61
C TRP A 102 -1.82 -9.76 13.75
N GLN A 103 -0.63 -9.71 14.32
CA GLN A 103 0.62 -9.51 13.60
C GLN A 103 0.75 -10.46 12.39
N ASP A 104 0.47 -11.75 12.60
CA ASP A 104 0.62 -12.77 11.55
C ASP A 104 -0.47 -12.66 10.48
N SER A 105 -1.67 -12.25 10.88
CA SER A 105 -2.76 -12.00 9.95
C SER A 105 -2.47 -10.81 9.05
N MET A 106 -1.93 -9.72 9.60
CA MET A 106 -1.60 -8.48 8.88
C MET A 106 -0.30 -8.60 8.07
N ALA A 107 0.49 -9.64 8.26
CA ALA A 107 1.65 -9.94 7.43
C ALA A 107 1.26 -10.48 6.04
N LYS A 108 0.05 -11.00 5.91
CA LYS A 108 -0.44 -11.56 4.64
C LYS A 108 -0.92 -10.43 3.74
N TYR A 109 -0.33 -10.29 2.56
CA TYR A 109 -0.76 -9.35 1.53
C TYR A 109 -1.41 -10.02 0.31
N ARG A 110 -1.22 -11.34 0.15
CA ARG A 110 -1.80 -12.15 -0.93
C ARG A 110 -2.51 -13.37 -0.36
N ASP A 111 -3.62 -13.72 -0.97
CA ASP A 111 -4.35 -14.94 -0.68
C ASP A 111 -3.83 -16.10 -1.55
N LEU A 112 -2.77 -16.73 -1.08
CA LEU A 112 -2.15 -17.86 -1.79
C LEU A 112 -3.05 -19.10 -1.88
N ALA A 113 -4.04 -19.21 -1.01
CA ALA A 113 -5.02 -20.30 -1.09
C ALA A 113 -5.99 -20.05 -2.25
N TYR A 114 -6.45 -18.81 -2.41
CA TYR A 114 -7.26 -18.41 -3.54
C TYR A 114 -6.54 -18.62 -4.88
N GLU A 115 -5.28 -18.21 -4.96
CA GLU A 115 -4.49 -18.31 -6.20
C GLU A 115 -4.26 -19.76 -6.71
N LYS A 116 -4.46 -20.75 -5.85
CA LYS A 116 -4.35 -22.17 -6.20
C LYS A 116 -5.66 -22.77 -6.73
N LEU A 117 -6.76 -22.02 -6.62
CA LEU A 117 -8.05 -22.49 -7.09
C LEU A 117 -8.17 -22.26 -8.59
N ASP A 118 -8.95 -23.12 -9.25
CA ASP A 118 -9.37 -22.83 -10.62
C ASP A 118 -10.42 -21.73 -10.60
N HIS A 119 -10.09 -20.59 -11.20
CA HIS A 119 -10.95 -19.42 -11.25
C HIS A 119 -11.87 -19.53 -12.45
N GLY A 120 -13.10 -19.97 -12.22
CA GLY A 120 -14.11 -20.03 -13.25
C GLY A 120 -14.43 -18.66 -13.87
N THR A 121 -15.07 -18.68 -15.00
CA THR A 121 -15.62 -17.51 -15.68
C THR A 121 -17.06 -17.30 -15.25
N GLY A 122 -17.45 -16.03 -15.00
CA GLY A 122 -18.82 -15.59 -14.83
C GLY A 122 -19.34 -14.92 -16.10
N THR A 123 -20.63 -14.70 -16.19
CA THR A 123 -21.22 -13.88 -17.25
C THR A 123 -21.91 -12.67 -16.60
N SER A 124 -21.60 -11.46 -17.11
CA SER A 124 -22.27 -10.25 -16.68
C SER A 124 -23.73 -10.23 -17.09
N THR A 125 -24.52 -9.33 -16.52
CA THR A 125 -25.91 -9.09 -16.94
C THR A 125 -26.00 -8.60 -18.39
N SER A 126 -24.92 -8.06 -18.95
CA SER A 126 -24.80 -7.66 -20.37
C SER A 126 -24.34 -8.78 -21.29
N GLY A 127 -24.07 -9.98 -20.77
CA GLY A 127 -23.62 -11.13 -21.55
C GLY A 127 -22.11 -11.21 -21.78
N GLU A 128 -21.32 -10.30 -21.21
CA GLU A 128 -19.87 -10.34 -21.29
C GLU A 128 -19.28 -11.42 -20.37
N VAL A 129 -18.24 -12.10 -20.81
CA VAL A 129 -17.51 -13.06 -19.98
C VAL A 129 -16.66 -12.29 -18.99
N ILE A 130 -16.91 -12.48 -17.70
CA ILE A 130 -16.11 -11.91 -16.62
C ILE A 130 -15.15 -12.99 -16.13
N TYR A 131 -13.88 -12.68 -16.14
CA TYR A 131 -12.85 -13.52 -15.53
C TYR A 131 -12.67 -13.14 -14.07
N ALA A 132 -12.68 -14.10 -13.17
CA ALA A 132 -12.28 -13.86 -11.80
C ALA A 132 -10.80 -13.45 -11.78
N PRO A 133 -10.39 -12.51 -10.90
CA PRO A 133 -9.00 -12.09 -10.82
C PRO A 133 -8.12 -13.29 -10.43
N GLU A 134 -6.99 -13.46 -11.10
CA GLU A 134 -6.02 -14.52 -10.79
C GLU A 134 -5.42 -14.39 -9.38
N ARG A 135 -5.41 -13.18 -8.86
CA ARG A 135 -4.82 -12.85 -7.56
C ARG A 135 -5.81 -12.07 -6.70
N ARG A 136 -5.84 -12.41 -5.42
CA ARG A 136 -6.60 -11.67 -4.41
C ARG A 136 -5.64 -11.12 -3.36
N TYR A 137 -5.71 -9.81 -3.14
CA TYR A 137 -4.86 -9.10 -2.19
C TYR A 137 -5.63 -8.80 -0.91
N PHE A 138 -4.92 -8.85 0.23
CA PHE A 138 -5.39 -8.31 1.49
C PHE A 138 -4.84 -6.89 1.64
N GLY A 139 -5.72 -5.95 1.93
CA GLY A 139 -5.36 -4.58 2.26
C GLY A 139 -5.80 -4.27 3.68
N TYR A 140 -4.92 -3.64 4.45
CA TYR A 140 -5.20 -3.22 5.81
C TYR A 140 -5.02 -1.72 5.95
N THR A 141 -5.93 -1.09 6.68
CA THR A 141 -5.78 0.30 7.13
C THR A 141 -5.88 0.29 8.65
N ALA A 142 -4.88 0.85 9.34
CA ALA A 142 -4.88 0.93 10.78
C ALA A 142 -4.89 2.40 11.22
N PHE A 143 -5.77 2.72 12.15
CA PHE A 143 -5.75 3.95 12.92
C PHE A 143 -5.21 3.58 14.30
N VAL A 144 -4.02 4.06 14.61
CA VAL A 144 -3.23 3.58 15.74
C VAL A 144 -3.01 4.72 16.71
N GLU A 145 -3.39 4.52 17.97
CA GLU A 145 -3.10 5.44 19.05
C GLU A 145 -1.63 5.37 19.43
N THR A 146 -1.07 6.54 19.78
CA THR A 146 0.30 6.61 20.29
C THR A 146 0.41 6.05 21.71
N ASP A 147 1.61 5.62 22.08
CA ASP A 147 1.90 5.09 23.41
C ASP A 147 1.48 6.07 24.53
N SER A 148 1.62 7.38 24.29
CA SER A 148 1.19 8.42 25.23
C SER A 148 -0.32 8.50 25.41
N VAL A 149 -1.08 8.28 24.35
CA VAL A 149 -2.56 8.21 24.40
C VAL A 149 -2.99 6.95 25.13
N LEU A 150 -2.41 5.81 24.79
CA LEU A 150 -2.72 4.53 25.46
C LEU A 150 -2.42 4.61 26.96
N ALA A 151 -1.31 5.23 27.35
CA ALA A 151 -0.95 5.41 28.75
C ALA A 151 -1.94 6.29 29.54
N GLN A 152 -2.64 7.23 28.89
CA GLN A 152 -3.64 8.08 29.53
C GLN A 152 -4.98 7.37 29.77
N TYR A 153 -5.39 6.54 28.83
CA TYR A 153 -6.74 5.94 28.82
C TYR A 153 -6.75 4.45 29.21
N TRP A 154 -5.64 3.78 29.08
CA TRP A 154 -5.50 2.39 29.48
C TRP A 154 -4.62 2.26 30.73
N HIS A 155 -5.26 2.10 31.87
CA HIS A 155 -4.64 1.44 33.01
C HIS A 155 -4.56 -0.06 32.67
N LEU A 156 -3.58 -0.43 31.84
CA LEU A 156 -3.27 -1.83 31.65
C LEU A 156 -2.94 -2.38 33.05
N PRO A 157 -3.68 -3.39 33.58
CA PRO A 157 -3.22 -4.07 34.77
C PRO A 157 -1.81 -4.55 34.46
N GLU A 158 -0.87 -4.34 35.41
CA GLU A 158 0.46 -4.94 35.29
C GLU A 158 0.27 -6.42 34.96
N ILE A 159 0.60 -6.80 33.71
CA ILE A 159 0.64 -8.21 33.34
C ILE A 159 1.87 -8.75 34.07
N LYS A 160 1.66 -9.16 35.29
CA LYS A 160 2.64 -9.96 36.02
C LYS A 160 2.74 -11.27 35.24
N TYR A 161 3.76 -11.37 34.41
CA TYR A 161 4.18 -12.67 33.93
C TYR A 161 4.45 -13.52 35.17
N SER A 162 3.52 -14.38 35.53
CA SER A 162 3.84 -15.41 36.48
C SER A 162 4.87 -16.29 35.76
N ASP A 163 6.06 -16.29 36.30
CA ASP A 163 7.22 -17.03 35.81
C ASP A 163 7.03 -18.52 36.15
N ASN A 164 5.88 -19.08 35.83
CA ASN A 164 5.58 -20.49 35.91
C ASN A 164 5.89 -21.09 34.55
N GLY A 165 7.17 -21.39 34.37
CA GLY A 165 7.65 -22.18 33.27
C GLY A 165 6.76 -23.39 32.99
N ARG A 166 6.05 -23.33 31.90
CA ARG A 166 5.67 -24.44 31.00
C ARG A 166 5.10 -23.90 29.71
#